data_d09020fa7f32975867ff5cc58d03481e
#
_entry.id   d09020fa7f32975867ff5cc58d03481e
#
_cell.length_a   1.000
_cell.length_b   1.000
_cell.length_c   1.000
_cell.angle_alpha   90.00
_cell.angle_beta   90.00
_cell.angle_gamma   90.00
#
_symmetry.space_group_name_H-M   'P 1'
#
loop_
_entity.id
_entity.type
_entity.pdbx_description
1 polymer ?
#
loop_
_entity_poly.entity_id
_entity_poly.type
_entity_poly.pdbx_seq_one_letter_code
_entity_poly.pdbx_strand_id
1 'polypeptide(L)'
;MREQKDLGLLILRVAGFLLVFTFGIQKIGWYWSALHAGKSFSSIGLAPLIAKMGFPIPVALAIWITFNESIGAFLIGCGFLTRLLAASLALGMAGALYTSVRLGEDWLRAALYLIIFITLILTGPGKFSLDHLLKCKKSPGAC
;
A
#
# COMPACT_ATOMS: atom_id res chain seq x y z
N MET A 1 -14.57 8.76 23.95
CA MET A 1 -14.86 8.80 22.48
C MET A 1 -13.66 9.15 21.61
N ARG A 2 -12.79 10.10 21.94
CA ARG A 2 -11.58 10.41 21.13
C ARG A 2 -10.56 9.27 21.16
N GLU A 3 -10.27 8.68 22.31
CA GLU A 3 -9.30 7.58 22.44
C GLU A 3 -9.70 6.33 21.65
N GLN A 4 -10.98 5.99 21.63
CA GLN A 4 -11.48 4.86 20.84
C GLN A 4 -11.30 5.06 19.33
N LYS A 5 -11.45 6.28 18.84
CA LYS A 5 -11.17 6.62 17.43
C LYS A 5 -9.68 6.48 17.11
N ASP A 6 -8.81 6.96 17.97
CA ASP A 6 -7.36 6.87 17.78
C ASP A 6 -6.88 5.40 17.83
N LEU A 7 -7.47 4.56 18.67
CA LEU A 7 -7.20 3.12 18.70
C LEU A 7 -7.70 2.41 17.42
N GLY A 8 -8.90 2.75 16.96
CA GLY A 8 -9.43 2.22 15.68
C GLY A 8 -8.53 2.56 14.49
N LEU A 9 -8.00 3.79 14.46
CA LEU A 9 -7.05 4.20 13.43
C LEU A 9 -5.71 3.46 13.53
N LEU A 10 -5.24 3.16 14.74
CA LEU A 10 -4.04 2.33 14.93
C LEU A 10 -4.26 0.93 14.38
N ILE A 11 -5.41 0.31 14.66
CA ILE A 11 -5.77 -1.02 14.13
C ILE A 11 -5.81 -1.01 12.61
N LEU A 12 -6.43 0.01 11.99
CA LEU A 12 -6.46 0.15 10.53
C LEU A 12 -5.06 0.29 9.92
N ARG A 13 -4.15 1.01 10.57
CA ARG A 13 -2.76 1.14 10.13
C ARG A 13 -2.00 -0.19 10.25
N VAL A 14 -2.21 -0.92 11.34
CA VAL A 14 -1.64 -2.27 11.50
C VAL A 14 -2.18 -3.22 10.43
N ALA A 15 -3.47 -3.16 10.14
CA ALA A 15 -4.06 -3.94 9.04
C ALA A 15 -3.45 -3.56 7.68
N GLY A 16 -3.25 -2.26 7.42
CA GLY A 16 -2.53 -1.79 6.23
C GLY A 16 -1.06 -2.24 6.19
N PHE A 17 -0.39 -2.28 7.34
CA PHE A 17 0.98 -2.79 7.45
C PHE A 17 1.09 -4.28 7.13
N LEU A 18 0.07 -5.10 7.45
CA LEU A 18 0.06 -6.52 7.11
C LEU A 18 0.15 -6.77 5.59
N LEU A 19 -0.16 -5.77 4.76
CA LEU A 19 0.04 -5.83 3.31
C LEU A 19 1.51 -6.11 2.94
N VAL A 20 2.48 -5.60 3.72
CA VAL A 20 3.91 -5.86 3.53
C VAL A 20 4.20 -7.36 3.56
N PHE A 21 3.67 -8.05 4.56
CA PHE A 21 3.91 -9.47 4.77
C PHE A 21 3.14 -10.34 3.79
N THR A 22 1.92 -9.93 3.42
CA THR A 22 1.06 -10.74 2.54
C THR A 22 1.47 -10.63 1.07
N PHE A 23 1.89 -9.45 0.63
CA PHE A 23 2.18 -9.19 -0.79
C PHE A 23 3.56 -8.58 -1.04
N GLY A 24 4.01 -7.66 -0.19
CA GLY A 24 5.25 -6.91 -0.42
C GLY A 24 6.49 -7.79 -0.43
N ILE A 25 6.68 -8.61 0.61
CA ILE A 25 7.85 -9.50 0.73
C ILE A 25 7.91 -10.50 -0.42
N GLN A 26 6.77 -11.07 -0.78
CA GLN A 26 6.68 -12.03 -1.88
C GLN A 26 7.11 -11.41 -3.22
N LYS A 27 6.65 -10.18 -3.50
CA LYS A 27 7.02 -9.46 -4.74
C LYS A 27 8.50 -9.06 -4.76
N ILE A 28 9.05 -8.62 -3.64
CA ILE A 28 10.48 -8.36 -3.52
C ILE A 28 11.28 -9.63 -3.84
N GLY A 29 10.86 -10.79 -3.32
CA GLY A 29 11.48 -12.08 -3.60
C GLY A 29 11.48 -12.43 -5.10
N TRP A 30 10.41 -12.13 -5.82
CA TRP A 30 10.36 -12.36 -7.28
C TRP A 30 11.40 -11.53 -8.03
N TYR A 31 11.53 -10.23 -7.70
CA TYR A 31 12.50 -9.35 -8.36
C TYR A 31 13.93 -9.70 -7.96
N TRP A 32 14.17 -10.10 -6.71
CA TRP A 32 15.47 -10.57 -6.26
C TRP A 32 15.92 -11.81 -7.01
N SER A 33 15.06 -12.82 -7.11
CA SER A 33 15.34 -14.05 -7.86
C SER A 33 15.60 -13.78 -9.34
N ALA A 34 14.87 -12.83 -9.92
CA ALA A 34 15.03 -12.42 -11.30
C ALA A 34 16.38 -11.79 -11.58
N LEU A 35 16.82 -10.90 -10.69
CA LEU A 35 18.10 -10.22 -10.80
C LEU A 35 19.26 -11.23 -10.80
N HIS A 36 19.22 -12.23 -9.92
CA HIS A 36 20.19 -13.30 -9.86
C HIS A 36 20.16 -14.26 -11.06
N ALA A 37 18.97 -14.45 -11.63
CA ALA A 37 18.78 -15.32 -12.81
C ALA A 37 19.04 -14.61 -14.15
N GLY A 38 19.41 -13.32 -14.15
CA GLY A 38 19.60 -12.53 -15.37
C GLY A 38 18.34 -12.36 -16.22
N LYS A 39 17.15 -12.49 -15.62
CA LYS A 39 15.87 -12.38 -16.33
C LYS A 39 15.44 -10.93 -16.44
N SER A 40 14.76 -10.58 -17.54
CA SER A 40 14.22 -9.24 -17.74
C SER A 40 13.06 -8.96 -16.78
N PHE A 41 13.00 -7.78 -16.20
CA PHE A 41 11.88 -7.34 -15.34
C PHE A 41 10.52 -7.33 -16.05
N SER A 42 10.50 -7.23 -17.38
CA SER A 42 9.28 -7.31 -18.19
C SER A 42 8.63 -8.70 -18.20
N SER A 43 9.41 -9.75 -17.89
CA SER A 43 8.93 -11.14 -17.90
C SER A 43 8.54 -11.68 -16.53
N ILE A 44 8.64 -10.86 -15.47
CA ILE A 44 8.55 -11.34 -14.09
C ILE A 44 7.56 -10.50 -13.27
N GLY A 45 7.00 -11.15 -12.26
CA GLY A 45 6.12 -10.52 -11.28
C GLY A 45 4.82 -10.01 -11.90
N LEU A 46 4.48 -8.75 -11.64
CA LEU A 46 3.25 -8.12 -12.10
C LEU A 46 3.33 -7.56 -13.53
N ALA A 47 4.52 -7.35 -14.07
CA ALA A 47 4.68 -6.68 -15.36
C ALA A 47 3.96 -7.41 -16.52
N PRO A 48 4.05 -8.75 -16.67
CA PRO A 48 3.31 -9.46 -17.71
C PRO A 48 1.79 -9.35 -17.56
N LEU A 49 1.28 -9.37 -16.32
CA LEU A 49 -0.13 -9.22 -16.05
C LEU A 49 -0.65 -7.84 -16.43
N ILE A 50 0.09 -6.80 -16.02
CA ILE A 50 -0.24 -5.40 -16.33
C ILE A 50 -0.22 -5.17 -17.85
N ALA A 51 0.77 -5.74 -18.55
CA ALA A 51 0.86 -5.69 -20.02
C ALA A 51 -0.34 -6.39 -20.70
N LYS A 52 -0.71 -7.58 -20.22
CA LYS A 52 -1.88 -8.33 -20.72
C LYS A 52 -3.19 -7.57 -20.54
N MET A 53 -3.30 -6.77 -19.50
CA MET A 53 -4.48 -5.93 -19.24
C MET A 53 -4.51 -4.62 -20.03
N GLY A 54 -3.48 -4.36 -20.85
CA GLY A 54 -3.41 -3.18 -21.73
C GLY A 54 -3.01 -1.88 -21.02
N PHE A 55 -2.47 -1.96 -19.81
CA PHE A 55 -1.97 -0.76 -19.13
C PHE A 55 -0.66 -0.26 -19.75
N PRO A 56 -0.47 1.06 -19.85
CA PRO A 56 0.77 1.64 -20.34
C PRO A 56 1.91 1.40 -19.32
N ILE A 57 3.14 1.32 -19.82
CA ILE A 57 4.38 1.26 -19.01
C ILE A 57 4.34 0.15 -17.93
N PRO A 58 4.11 -1.12 -18.30
CA PRO A 58 3.80 -2.19 -17.35
C PRO A 58 4.93 -2.43 -16.32
N VAL A 59 6.19 -2.31 -16.73
CA VAL A 59 7.35 -2.49 -15.83
C VAL A 59 7.40 -1.40 -14.77
N ALA A 60 7.21 -0.14 -15.16
CA ALA A 60 7.23 0.99 -14.22
C ALA A 60 6.07 0.90 -13.22
N LEU A 61 4.87 0.54 -13.69
CA LEU A 61 3.71 0.30 -12.81
C LEU A 61 3.95 -0.86 -11.85
N ALA A 62 4.53 -1.96 -12.32
CA ALA A 62 4.84 -3.11 -11.48
C ALA A 62 5.84 -2.76 -10.36
N ILE A 63 6.89 -2.02 -10.68
CA ILE A 63 7.87 -1.52 -9.69
C ILE A 63 7.20 -0.57 -8.71
N TRP A 64 6.41 0.39 -9.21
CA TRP A 64 5.69 1.36 -8.37
C TRP A 64 4.73 0.66 -7.38
N ILE A 65 3.93 -0.33 -7.84
CA ILE A 65 3.04 -1.11 -7.01
C ILE A 65 3.84 -1.86 -5.93
N THR A 66 4.91 -2.56 -6.32
CA THR A 66 5.75 -3.33 -5.40
C THR A 66 6.38 -2.43 -4.34
N PHE A 67 6.89 -1.26 -4.71
CA PHE A 67 7.45 -0.27 -3.79
C PHE A 67 6.40 0.22 -2.79
N ASN A 68 5.20 0.57 -3.26
CA ASN A 68 4.12 1.04 -2.38
C ASN A 68 3.64 -0.05 -1.42
N GLU A 69 3.44 -1.28 -1.89
CA GLU A 69 2.99 -2.38 -1.03
C GLU A 69 4.05 -2.85 -0.02
N SER A 70 5.31 -2.57 -0.28
CA SER A 70 6.40 -2.90 0.65
C SER A 70 6.72 -1.71 1.56
N ILE A 71 7.36 -0.70 1.03
CA ILE A 71 7.85 0.46 1.80
C ILE A 71 6.69 1.39 2.18
N GLY A 72 5.77 1.66 1.24
CA GLY A 72 4.62 2.52 1.50
C GLY A 72 3.72 1.98 2.61
N ALA A 73 3.40 0.69 2.59
CA ALA A 73 2.61 0.05 3.64
C ALA A 73 3.34 0.02 5.00
N PHE A 74 4.67 -0.18 5.01
CA PHE A 74 5.48 -0.08 6.22
C PHE A 74 5.42 1.33 6.84
N LEU A 75 5.58 2.36 6.02
CA LEU A 75 5.52 3.76 6.46
C LEU A 75 4.13 4.14 6.99
N ILE A 76 3.05 3.61 6.40
CA ILE A 76 1.69 3.76 6.94
C ILE A 76 1.57 3.13 8.33
N GLY A 77 2.14 1.95 8.54
CA GLY A 77 2.20 1.31 9.86
C GLY A 77 2.84 2.22 10.90
N CYS A 78 3.95 2.87 10.55
CA CYS A 78 4.62 3.87 11.40
C CYS A 78 3.83 5.19 11.51
N GLY A 79 2.85 5.44 10.64
CA GLY A 79 2.07 6.67 10.60
C GLY A 79 2.82 7.86 10.01
N PHE A 80 3.70 7.61 9.02
CA PHE A 80 4.44 8.63 8.30
C PHE A 80 3.83 8.86 6.91
N LEU A 81 3.60 10.13 6.55
CA LEU A 81 2.93 10.54 5.29
C LEU A 81 1.66 9.74 4.99
N THR A 82 0.91 9.39 6.04
CA THR A 82 -0.18 8.41 5.99
C THR A 82 -1.18 8.68 4.89
N ARG A 83 -1.65 9.93 4.73
CA ARG A 83 -2.67 10.27 3.72
C ARG A 83 -2.16 10.09 2.29
N LEU A 84 -0.93 10.55 2.01
CA LEU A 84 -0.34 10.47 0.68
C LEU A 84 -0.09 9.01 0.26
N LEU A 85 0.52 8.23 1.17
CA LEU A 85 0.81 6.83 0.92
C LEU A 85 -0.47 5.98 0.84
N ALA A 86 -1.48 6.29 1.67
CA ALA A 86 -2.78 5.63 1.59
C ALA A 86 -3.48 5.91 0.25
N ALA A 87 -3.39 7.13 -0.29
CA ALA A 87 -3.92 7.44 -1.62
C ALA A 87 -3.21 6.66 -2.72
N SER A 88 -1.88 6.58 -2.66
CA SER A 88 -1.07 5.80 -3.61
C SER A 88 -1.41 4.31 -3.55
N LEU A 89 -1.55 3.73 -2.34
CA LEU A 89 -1.95 2.34 -2.16
C LEU A 89 -3.40 2.07 -2.56
N ALA A 90 -4.32 3.00 -2.29
CA ALA A 90 -5.70 2.89 -2.74
C ALA A 90 -5.80 2.81 -4.27
N LEU A 91 -5.00 3.60 -4.99
CA LEU A 91 -4.93 3.54 -6.45
C LEU A 91 -4.40 2.18 -6.92
N GLY A 92 -3.35 1.65 -6.29
CA GLY A 92 -2.83 0.30 -6.57
C GLY A 92 -3.87 -0.79 -6.32
N MET A 93 -4.60 -0.71 -5.19
CA MET A 93 -5.65 -1.68 -4.86
C MET A 93 -6.87 -1.58 -5.79
N ALA A 94 -7.22 -0.39 -6.27
CA ALA A 94 -8.26 -0.24 -7.29
C ALA A 94 -7.87 -0.94 -8.61
N GLY A 95 -6.60 -0.82 -9.02
CA GLY A 95 -6.06 -1.57 -10.16
C GLY A 95 -6.08 -3.08 -9.92
N ALA A 96 -5.67 -3.54 -8.73
CA ALA A 96 -5.71 -4.95 -8.36
C ALA A 96 -7.15 -5.49 -8.34
N LEU A 97 -8.10 -4.72 -7.79
CA LEU A 97 -9.52 -5.07 -7.79
C LEU A 97 -10.05 -5.23 -9.23
N TYR A 98 -9.76 -4.27 -10.10
CA TYR A 98 -10.16 -4.33 -11.51
C TYR A 98 -9.61 -5.58 -12.21
N THR A 99 -8.32 -5.90 -12.01
CA THR A 99 -7.69 -7.08 -12.61
C THR A 99 -8.27 -8.38 -12.06
N SER A 100 -8.48 -8.50 -10.74
CA SER A 100 -9.05 -9.70 -10.11
C SER A 100 -10.47 -9.97 -10.60
N VAL A 101 -11.31 -8.94 -10.70
CA VAL A 101 -12.68 -9.07 -11.24
C VAL A 101 -12.66 -9.53 -12.71
N ARG A 102 -11.74 -8.98 -13.52
CA ARG A 102 -11.62 -9.34 -14.94
C ARG A 102 -11.12 -10.76 -15.17
N LEU A 103 -10.29 -11.27 -14.26
CA LEU A 103 -9.70 -12.61 -14.37
C LEU A 103 -10.52 -13.68 -13.63
N GLY A 104 -11.57 -13.30 -12.90
CA GLY A 104 -12.35 -14.22 -12.08
C GLY A 104 -11.59 -14.73 -10.84
N GLU A 105 -10.58 -13.97 -10.39
CA GLU A 105 -9.79 -14.29 -9.19
C GLU A 105 -10.42 -13.71 -7.92
N ASP A 106 -9.84 -14.03 -6.75
CA ASP A 106 -10.29 -13.51 -5.45
C ASP A 106 -10.09 -11.99 -5.35
N TRP A 107 -11.16 -11.27 -5.61
CA TRP A 107 -11.21 -9.80 -5.55
C TRP A 107 -11.43 -9.25 -4.13
N LEU A 108 -11.87 -10.08 -3.19
CA LEU A 108 -12.27 -9.66 -1.85
C LEU A 108 -11.12 -9.01 -1.08
N ARG A 109 -9.91 -9.57 -1.20
CA ARG A 109 -8.71 -9.02 -0.55
C ARG A 109 -8.39 -7.62 -1.05
N ALA A 110 -8.42 -7.40 -2.35
CA ALA A 110 -8.16 -6.08 -2.94
C ALA A 110 -9.22 -5.06 -2.50
N ALA A 111 -10.49 -5.46 -2.45
CA ALA A 111 -11.59 -4.62 -1.97
C ALA A 111 -11.44 -4.25 -0.49
N LEU A 112 -11.08 -5.18 0.38
CA LEU A 112 -10.85 -4.92 1.81
C LEU A 112 -9.71 -3.93 2.04
N TYR A 113 -8.56 -4.11 1.38
CA TYR A 113 -7.45 -3.15 1.48
C TYR A 113 -7.80 -1.77 0.90
N LEU A 114 -8.56 -1.73 -0.20
CA LEU A 114 -9.05 -0.48 -0.76
C LEU A 114 -9.89 0.31 0.25
N ILE A 115 -10.82 -0.35 0.95
CA ILE A 115 -11.65 0.26 2.00
C ILE A 115 -10.78 0.77 3.15
N ILE A 116 -9.80 -0.01 3.60
CA ILE A 116 -8.85 0.39 4.66
C ILE A 116 -8.12 1.68 4.25
N PHE A 117 -7.56 1.74 3.05
CA PHE A 117 -6.81 2.91 2.60
C PHE A 117 -7.69 4.12 2.37
N ILE A 118 -8.89 3.96 1.82
CA ILE A 118 -9.87 5.06 1.71
C ILE A 118 -10.21 5.61 3.11
N THR A 119 -10.42 4.74 4.08
CA THR A 119 -10.70 5.15 5.46
C THR A 119 -9.52 5.95 6.06
N LEU A 120 -8.27 5.51 5.82
CA LEU A 120 -7.08 6.23 6.28
C LEU A 120 -6.89 7.59 5.57
N ILE A 121 -7.28 7.72 4.32
CA ILE A 121 -7.27 9.02 3.60
C ILE A 121 -8.22 10.00 4.28
N LEU A 122 -9.44 9.55 4.56
CA LEU A 122 -10.51 10.39 5.14
C LEU A 122 -10.22 10.77 6.59
N THR A 123 -9.82 9.80 7.40
CA THR A 123 -9.62 9.99 8.85
C THR A 123 -8.24 10.55 9.20
N GLY A 124 -7.23 10.26 8.37
CA GLY A 124 -5.84 10.68 8.61
C GLY A 124 -5.08 9.75 9.58
N PRO A 125 -3.88 10.18 10.03
CA PRO A 125 -2.94 9.32 10.75
C PRO A 125 -3.32 9.00 12.21
N GLY A 126 -4.18 9.79 12.86
CA GLY A 126 -4.49 9.66 14.28
C GLY A 126 -3.36 10.15 15.21
N LYS A 127 -3.61 10.18 16.53
CA LYS A 127 -2.64 10.69 17.52
C LYS A 127 -1.41 9.80 17.68
N PHE A 128 -1.55 8.48 17.54
CA PHE A 128 -0.45 7.51 17.64
C PHE A 128 0.37 7.41 16.34
N SER A 129 0.69 8.53 15.69
CA SER A 129 1.40 8.57 14.42
C SER A 129 2.65 9.45 14.49
N LEU A 130 3.66 9.11 13.68
CA LEU A 130 4.82 9.96 13.49
C LEU A 130 4.43 11.33 12.91
N ASP A 131 3.44 11.39 12.04
CA ASP A 131 2.91 12.64 11.48
C ASP A 131 2.38 13.58 12.59
N HIS A 132 1.75 13.01 13.63
CA HIS A 132 1.28 13.80 14.78
C HIS A 132 2.45 14.30 15.62
N LEU A 133 3.40 13.43 15.96
CA LEU A 133 4.59 13.79 16.73
C LEU A 133 5.42 14.90 16.06
N LEU A 134 5.58 14.82 14.74
CA LEU A 134 6.29 15.83 13.97
C LEU A 134 5.55 17.18 13.95
N LYS A 135 4.22 17.16 13.90
CA LYS A 135 3.40 18.38 14.00
C LYS A 135 3.51 19.03 15.38
N CYS A 136 3.43 18.25 16.45
CA CYS A 136 3.58 18.74 17.82
C CYS A 136 4.97 19.37 18.05
N LYS A 137 6.03 18.76 17.51
CA LYS A 137 7.39 19.31 17.61
C LYS A 137 7.56 20.64 16.87
N LYS A 138 6.85 20.81 15.74
CA LYS A 138 6.94 22.03 14.92
C LYS A 138 6.05 23.17 15.42
N SER A 139 4.98 22.87 16.16
CA SER A 139 4.04 23.85 16.71
C SER A 139 3.53 23.37 18.08
N PRO A 140 4.23 23.71 19.20
CA PRO A 140 3.89 23.20 20.52
C PRO A 140 2.47 23.53 21.03
N GLY A 141 1.80 24.52 20.40
CA GLY A 141 0.43 24.91 20.74
C GLY A 141 -0.65 24.20 19.92
N ALA A 142 -0.31 23.27 19.00
CA ALA A 142 -1.25 22.58 18.11
C ALA A 142 -1.63 21.17 18.60
N CYS A 143 -1.18 20.76 19.75
CA CYS A 143 -1.45 19.52 20.43
C CYS A 143 -2.33 19.73 21.66
#